data_9fb15b3c320072f8cd3ec49d0d1889d5
#
_entry.id   9fb15b3c320072f8cd3ec49d0d1889d5
#
_cell.length_a   1.000
_cell.length_b   1.000
_cell.length_c   1.000
_cell.angle_alpha   90.00
_cell.angle_beta   90.00
_cell.angle_gamma   90.00
#
_symmetry.space_group_name_H-M   'P 1'
#
loop_
_entity.id
_entity.type
_entity.pdbx_description
1 polymer ?
#
loop_
_entity_poly.entity_id
_entity_poly.type
_entity_poly.pdbx_seq_one_letter_code
_entity_poly.pdbx_strand_id
1 'polypeptide(L)'
;MHILNPFATPGTIIGICGGGQLGKMLCEAASAWDWKTAVLDRSMEDPAARLAHRFVQGDFTRYEDVLNFGKDVDVITIEIEKVNLEALIDLEKMGKIVHPSPAAL
;
A
#
# COMPACT_ATOMS: atom_id res chain seq x y z
N MET A 1 -8.18 -21.11 12.40
CA MET A 1 -7.65 -20.32 11.30
C MET A 1 -8.53 -19.11 11.06
N HIS A 2 -7.93 -18.02 10.80
CA HIS A 2 -8.67 -16.76 10.72
C HIS A 2 -8.64 -16.20 9.31
N ILE A 3 -9.54 -16.70 8.52
CA ILE A 3 -9.66 -16.29 7.14
C ILE A 3 -9.98 -14.81 6.98
N LEU A 4 -10.43 -14.17 8.06
CA LEU A 4 -10.75 -12.75 8.02
C LEU A 4 -9.54 -11.84 8.20
N ASN A 5 -8.39 -12.42 8.52
CA ASN A 5 -7.16 -11.64 8.59
C ASN A 5 -6.52 -11.58 7.20
N PRO A 6 -6.57 -10.43 6.53
CA PRO A 6 -6.04 -10.32 5.16
C PRO A 6 -4.54 -10.56 5.10
N PHE A 7 -3.82 -10.31 6.19
CA PHE A 7 -2.38 -10.56 6.23
C PHE A 7 -2.03 -12.04 6.24
N ALA A 8 -2.98 -12.90 6.55
CA ALA A 8 -2.77 -14.34 6.59
C ALA A 8 -3.26 -15.06 5.34
N THR A 9 -3.89 -14.35 4.42
CA THR A 9 -4.50 -14.94 3.22
C THR A 9 -3.53 -14.89 2.05
N PRO A 10 -3.17 -16.05 1.46
CA PRO A 10 -2.34 -16.05 0.25
C PRO A 10 -3.02 -15.27 -0.88
N GLY A 11 -2.23 -14.52 -1.61
CA GLY A 11 -2.75 -13.72 -2.70
C GLY A 11 -3.24 -12.34 -2.31
N THR A 12 -3.21 -12.01 -1.02
CA THR A 12 -3.51 -10.66 -0.57
C THR A 12 -2.55 -9.66 -1.24
N ILE A 13 -3.11 -8.57 -1.73
CA ILE A 13 -2.32 -7.50 -2.34
C ILE A 13 -2.18 -6.37 -1.33
N ILE A 14 -0.95 -6.08 -0.97
CA ILE A 14 -0.64 -4.98 -0.07
C ILE A 14 -0.18 -3.79 -0.90
N GLY A 15 -0.90 -2.70 -0.79
CA GLY A 15 -0.52 -1.44 -1.40
C GLY A 15 0.31 -0.63 -0.44
N ILE A 16 1.46 -0.16 -0.90
CA ILE A 16 2.39 0.61 -0.09
C ILE A 16 2.51 2.00 -0.69
N CYS A 17 2.16 3.01 0.08
CA CYS A 17 2.35 4.40 -0.34
C CYS A 17 3.74 4.85 0.12
N GLY A 18 4.65 4.94 -0.84
CA GLY A 18 6.04 5.27 -0.59
C GLY A 18 6.96 4.12 -0.98
N GLY A 19 7.92 4.40 -1.85
CA GLY A 19 8.82 3.41 -2.43
C GLY A 19 10.26 3.46 -1.90
N GLY A 20 10.50 4.13 -0.76
CA GLY A 20 11.84 4.24 -0.19
C GLY A 20 12.32 2.95 0.44
N GLN A 21 13.34 3.06 1.30
CA GLN A 21 13.95 1.87 1.90
C GLN A 21 12.99 1.07 2.76
N LEU A 22 12.11 1.74 3.50
CA LEU A 22 11.13 1.03 4.31
C LEU A 22 10.13 0.30 3.41
N GLY A 23 9.70 0.93 2.32
CA GLY A 23 8.85 0.28 1.33
C GLY A 23 9.50 -0.95 0.74
N LYS A 24 10.80 -0.87 0.44
CA LYS A 24 11.57 -2.01 -0.04
C LYS A 24 11.57 -3.15 0.98
N MET A 25 11.79 -2.84 2.25
CA MET A 25 11.79 -3.85 3.30
C MET A 25 10.43 -4.51 3.46
N LEU A 26 9.35 -3.72 3.31
CA LEU A 26 8.00 -4.28 3.35
C LEU A 26 7.74 -5.23 2.18
N CYS A 27 8.23 -4.89 0.99
CA CYS A 27 8.11 -5.78 -0.16
C CYS A 27 8.85 -7.10 0.06
N GLU A 28 10.04 -7.03 0.63
CA GLU A 28 10.82 -8.24 0.93
C GLU A 28 10.11 -9.11 1.96
N ALA A 29 9.57 -8.50 3.00
CA ALA A 29 8.85 -9.25 4.04
C ALA A 29 7.58 -9.88 3.48
N ALA A 30 6.83 -9.15 2.66
CA ALA A 30 5.60 -9.66 2.06
C ALA A 30 5.87 -10.84 1.14
N SER A 31 6.95 -10.78 0.39
CA SER A 31 7.33 -11.85 -0.53
C SER A 31 7.55 -13.17 0.21
N ALA A 32 8.10 -13.12 1.41
CA ALA A 32 8.33 -14.33 2.21
C ALA A 32 7.03 -15.03 2.63
N TRP A 33 5.89 -14.31 2.57
CA TRP A 33 4.58 -14.83 2.93
C TRP A 33 3.69 -15.07 1.72
N ASP A 34 4.25 -15.01 0.52
CA ASP A 34 3.51 -15.13 -0.75
C ASP A 34 2.46 -14.04 -0.94
N TRP A 35 2.65 -12.90 -0.33
CA TRP A 35 1.78 -11.74 -0.55
C TRP A 35 2.31 -10.92 -1.71
N LYS A 36 1.39 -10.40 -2.50
CA LYS A 36 1.74 -9.50 -3.59
C LYS A 36 1.80 -8.07 -3.09
N THR A 37 2.69 -7.29 -3.69
CA THR A 37 2.84 -5.89 -3.31
C THR A 37 2.63 -4.98 -4.51
N ALA A 38 2.01 -3.84 -4.25
CA ALA A 38 1.92 -2.73 -5.19
C ALA A 38 2.46 -1.50 -4.47
N VAL A 39 3.21 -0.68 -5.18
CA VAL A 39 3.82 0.51 -4.60
C VAL A 39 3.40 1.74 -5.39
N LEU A 40 3.02 2.78 -4.68
CA LEU A 40 2.73 4.10 -5.27
C LEU A 40 3.81 5.08 -4.86
N ASP A 41 4.54 5.61 -5.83
CA ASP A 41 5.49 6.69 -5.60
C ASP A 41 5.77 7.41 -6.91
N ARG A 42 6.55 8.47 -6.84
CA ARG A 42 6.79 9.37 -7.98
C ARG A 42 7.83 8.83 -8.96
N SER A 43 8.76 8.03 -8.50
CA SER A 43 9.89 7.61 -9.33
C SER A 43 10.01 6.09 -9.38
N MET A 44 10.13 5.56 -10.57
CA MET A 44 10.40 4.15 -10.76
C MET A 44 11.82 3.75 -10.35
N GLU A 45 12.62 4.74 -9.98
CA GLU A 45 13.96 4.49 -9.46
C GLU A 45 13.99 4.30 -7.95
N ASP A 46 12.84 4.44 -7.30
CA ASP A 46 12.77 4.22 -5.86
C ASP A 46 13.15 2.78 -5.51
N PRO A 47 13.73 2.57 -4.31
CA PRO A 47 14.21 1.24 -3.92
C PRO A 47 13.19 0.11 -4.04
N ALA A 48 11.92 0.39 -3.74
CA ALA A 48 10.87 -0.63 -3.78
C ALA A 48 10.39 -0.96 -5.18
N ALA A 49 10.66 -0.11 -6.17
CA ALA A 49 10.08 -0.25 -7.51
C ALA A 49 10.41 -1.59 -8.16
N ARG A 50 11.61 -2.10 -7.93
CA ARG A 50 12.05 -3.37 -8.53
C ARG A 50 11.52 -4.59 -7.81
N LEU A 51 11.17 -4.45 -6.54
CA LEU A 51 10.75 -5.56 -5.71
C LEU A 51 9.24 -5.73 -5.66
N ALA A 52 8.50 -4.67 -5.96
CA ALA A 52 7.05 -4.73 -5.99
C ALA A 52 6.57 -5.54 -7.20
N HIS A 53 5.49 -6.28 -7.03
CA HIS A 53 4.85 -6.95 -8.15
C HIS A 53 4.28 -5.93 -9.14
N ARG A 54 3.88 -4.77 -8.63
CA ARG A 54 3.33 -3.71 -9.44
C ARG A 54 3.79 -2.37 -8.88
N PHE A 55 4.30 -1.51 -9.74
CA PHE A 55 4.65 -0.16 -9.37
C PHE A 55 3.73 0.82 -10.10
N VAL A 56 3.13 1.73 -9.35
CA VAL A 56 2.29 2.77 -9.90
C VAL A 56 3.01 4.10 -9.69
N GLN A 57 3.34 4.75 -10.79
CA GLN A 57 3.95 6.08 -10.73
C GLN A 57 2.84 7.10 -10.51
N GLY A 58 2.93 7.86 -9.43
CA GLY A 58 1.95 8.85 -9.08
C GLY A 58 2.36 9.62 -7.85
N ASP A 59 1.48 10.52 -7.43
CA ASP A 59 1.73 11.41 -6.30
C ASP A 59 0.84 11.01 -5.13
N PHE A 60 1.44 10.44 -4.08
CA PHE A 60 0.68 10.00 -2.92
C PHE A 60 0.12 11.16 -2.08
N THR A 61 0.43 12.40 -2.40
CA THR A 61 -0.22 13.56 -1.77
C THR A 61 -1.52 13.94 -2.46
N ARG A 62 -1.81 13.37 -3.62
CA ARG A 62 -3.01 13.69 -4.40
C ARG A 62 -4.11 12.68 -4.14
N TYR A 63 -5.30 13.19 -3.88
CA TYR A 63 -6.46 12.37 -3.56
C TYR A 63 -6.73 11.30 -4.63
N GLU A 64 -6.79 11.72 -5.90
CA GLU A 64 -7.14 10.79 -6.97
C GLU A 64 -6.10 9.70 -7.15
N ASP A 65 -4.81 10.03 -7.04
CA ASP A 65 -3.75 9.05 -7.21
C ASP A 65 -3.81 7.98 -6.13
N VAL A 66 -4.01 8.39 -4.88
CA VAL A 66 -4.12 7.44 -3.76
C VAL A 66 -5.40 6.62 -3.86
N LEU A 67 -6.51 7.28 -4.19
CA LEU A 67 -7.79 6.57 -4.30
C LEU A 67 -7.74 5.50 -5.39
N ASN A 68 -7.28 5.86 -6.57
CA ASN A 68 -7.19 4.92 -7.69
C ASN A 68 -6.24 3.77 -7.40
N PHE A 69 -5.11 4.08 -6.77
CA PHE A 69 -4.16 3.05 -6.36
C PHE A 69 -4.79 2.10 -5.35
N GLY A 70 -5.45 2.64 -4.34
CA GLY A 70 -6.01 1.84 -3.26
C GLY A 70 -7.17 0.95 -3.66
N LYS A 71 -7.88 1.28 -4.74
CA LYS A 71 -8.99 0.46 -5.22
C LYS A 71 -8.53 -0.92 -5.69
N ASP A 72 -7.29 -1.04 -6.11
CA ASP A 72 -6.78 -2.28 -6.70
C ASP A 72 -6.02 -3.15 -5.70
N VAL A 73 -6.00 -2.77 -4.43
CA VAL A 73 -5.29 -3.52 -3.40
C VAL A 73 -6.24 -3.87 -2.25
N ASP A 74 -5.82 -4.78 -1.40
CA ASP A 74 -6.66 -5.23 -0.28
C ASP A 74 -6.34 -4.49 1.00
N VAL A 75 -5.06 -4.25 1.24
CA VAL A 75 -4.55 -3.57 2.41
C VAL A 75 -3.66 -2.44 1.96
N ILE A 76 -3.83 -1.26 2.55
CA ILE A 76 -2.99 -0.12 2.24
C ILE A 76 -2.17 0.21 3.47
N THR A 77 -0.86 0.23 3.30
CA THR A 77 0.04 0.71 4.34
C THR A 77 0.82 1.90 3.82
N ILE A 78 1.28 2.73 4.71
CA ILE A 78 2.00 3.94 4.34
C ILE A 78 3.40 3.90 4.93
N GLU A 79 4.34 4.32 4.10
CA GLU A 79 5.73 4.48 4.53
C GLU A 79 5.98 5.93 4.94
N ILE A 80 5.21 6.86 4.39
CA ILE A 80 5.46 8.28 4.59
C ILE A 80 4.18 8.99 5.04
N GLU A 81 4.33 9.92 5.97
CA GLU A 81 3.18 10.60 6.61
C GLU A 81 2.44 11.58 5.71
N LYS A 82 2.98 11.92 4.55
CA LYS A 82 2.42 12.92 3.66
C LYS A 82 1.35 12.39 2.72
N VAL A 83 0.94 11.13 2.89
CA VAL A 83 -0.09 10.53 2.04
C VAL A 83 -1.41 11.26 2.24
N ASN A 84 -2.16 11.42 1.15
CA ASN A 84 -3.45 12.11 1.21
C ASN A 84 -4.41 11.41 2.17
N LEU A 85 -4.75 12.08 3.24
CA LEU A 85 -5.56 11.51 4.31
C LEU A 85 -7.01 11.28 3.89
N GLU A 86 -7.59 12.19 3.12
CA GLU A 86 -8.99 12.04 2.68
C GLU A 86 -9.16 10.78 1.84
N ALA A 87 -8.21 10.49 0.97
CA ALA A 87 -8.26 9.28 0.16
C ALA A 87 -8.21 8.04 1.03
N LEU A 88 -7.36 8.04 2.05
CA LEU A 88 -7.26 6.91 2.98
C LEU A 88 -8.56 6.69 3.73
N ILE A 89 -9.20 7.77 4.18
CA ILE A 89 -10.48 7.68 4.87
C ILE A 89 -11.54 7.09 3.94
N ASP A 90 -11.60 7.57 2.70
CA ASP A 90 -12.59 7.07 1.75
C ASP A 90 -12.34 5.61 1.39
N LEU A 91 -11.09 5.20 1.25
CA LEU A 91 -10.76 3.80 1.00
C LEU A 91 -11.19 2.91 2.15
N GLU A 92 -11.02 3.38 3.38
CA GLU A 92 -11.49 2.62 4.55
C GLU A 92 -13.01 2.48 4.53
N LYS A 93 -13.73 3.53 4.16
CA LYS A 93 -15.18 3.47 4.00
C LYS A 93 -15.63 2.51 2.92
N MET A 94 -14.80 2.29 1.92
CA MET A 94 -15.06 1.35 0.83
C MET A 94 -14.76 -0.09 1.20
N GLY A 95 -14.32 -0.34 2.42
CA GLY A 95 -14.01 -1.68 2.90
C GLY A 95 -12.54 -2.08 2.79
N LYS A 96 -11.69 -1.20 2.36
CA LYS A 96 -10.24 -1.49 2.34
C LYS A 96 -9.68 -1.37 3.75
N ILE A 97 -8.66 -2.15 4.02
CA ILE A 97 -7.97 -2.06 5.30
C ILE A 97 -6.83 -1.07 5.13
N VAL A 98 -6.85 -0.03 5.94
CA VAL A 98 -5.81 1.01 5.94
C VAL A 98 -5.05 0.92 7.25
N HIS A 99 -3.74 0.73 7.14
CA HIS A 99 -2.91 0.54 8.33
C HIS A 99 -1.63 1.36 8.24
N PRO A 100 -1.35 2.22 9.20
CA PRO A 100 -2.18 2.50 10.37
C PRO A 100 -3.50 3.15 9.99
N SER A 101 -4.46 3.10 10.94
CA SER A 101 -5.76 3.71 10.71
C SER A 101 -5.62 5.20 10.42
N PRO A 102 -6.42 5.75 9.48
CA PRO A 102 -6.38 7.21 9.21
C PRO A 102 -6.59 8.05 10.45
N ALA A 103 -7.36 7.56 11.41
CA ALA A 103 -7.57 8.29 12.67
C ALA A 103 -6.30 8.43 13.51
N ALA A 104 -5.30 7.61 13.26
CA ALA A 104 -4.03 7.66 13.99
C ALA A 104 -3.03 8.62 13.35
N LEU A 105 -3.33 9.14 12.19
CA LEU A 105 -2.46 10.08 11.46
C LEU A 105 -2.87 11.53 11.75
#